data_48fe14a8bac6b5d12251b32c36ac87c9
#
_entry.id   48fe14a8bac6b5d12251b32c36ac87c9
#
_cell.length_a   1.000
_cell.length_b   1.000
_cell.length_c   1.000
_cell.angle_alpha   90.00
_cell.angle_beta   90.00
_cell.angle_gamma   90.00
#
_symmetry.space_group_name_H-M   'P 1'
#
loop_
_entity.id
_entity.type
_entity.pdbx_description
1 polymer ?
#
loop_
_entity_poly.entity_id
_entity_poly.type
_entity_poly.pdbx_seq_one_letter_code
_entity_poly.pdbx_strand_id
1 'polypeptide(L)'
;LVYPMNALANDQLDRLREMLGGTGITFGQWVGSTPQSGHSPYVDRFEGTSRAAYLAERQSRREKAIREDRPLRPLSPPEECCSEKEIRERNPRILLTNYRQLEILTTRIPDVGLFATAPLRYFVFDEAHTYEGAVGAEVACLIRRLRLLAGKQSGEIICVGTSATLTASDRDDTDDETAAKRFASRFFGVDAANVTLVGESYVRRQWPKDRYHPAPPEGNGMERLARLLEALGEPEDIETVRDIFRELTGWTFEPDSSWRTSLNRLLLSNEYVHQCANILRKPRELDEAAWLTSQAVEHGRLVQGERATAELLTYLVLGAAAQSDGQPLLRPKVHFFIRGLDAMVVALNGDGDETTPELFLSIKDAKEQHADRREDAFLPVLTCTTC
;
A
#
# COMPACT_ATOMS: atom_id res chain seq x y z
N LEU A 1 -6.11 9.67 15.92
CA LEU A 1 -5.94 9.33 14.50
C LEU A 1 -7.32 9.14 13.89
N VAL A 2 -7.63 9.85 12.83
CA VAL A 2 -8.96 9.83 12.18
C VAL A 2 -8.77 9.32 10.75
N TYR A 3 -9.48 8.26 10.42
CA TYR A 3 -9.42 7.61 9.11
C TYR A 3 -10.75 7.81 8.37
N PRO A 4 -10.75 7.94 7.03
CA PRO A 4 -11.98 8.05 6.27
C PRO A 4 -12.79 6.75 6.25
N MET A 5 -12.11 5.61 6.36
CA MET A 5 -12.72 4.28 6.28
C MET A 5 -12.22 3.35 7.40
N ASN A 6 -13.11 2.48 7.89
CA ASN A 6 -12.79 1.52 8.95
C ASN A 6 -11.71 0.50 8.52
N ALA A 7 -11.67 0.11 7.24
CA ALA A 7 -10.68 -0.84 6.74
C ALA A 7 -9.24 -0.33 6.92
N LEU A 8 -9.00 0.96 6.64
CA LEU A 8 -7.70 1.59 6.87
C LEU A 8 -7.35 1.64 8.37
N ALA A 9 -8.35 1.95 9.21
CA ALA A 9 -8.16 1.96 10.67
C ALA A 9 -7.78 0.56 11.21
N ASN A 10 -8.35 -0.51 10.63
CA ASN A 10 -8.04 -1.90 11.02
C ASN A 10 -6.60 -2.30 10.63
N ASP A 11 -6.15 -1.95 9.43
CA ASP A 11 -4.76 -2.18 9.00
C ASP A 11 -3.77 -1.45 9.92
N GLN A 12 -4.04 -0.19 10.24
CA GLN A 12 -3.20 0.59 11.14
C GLN A 12 -3.24 0.06 12.58
N LEU A 13 -4.36 -0.50 13.03
CA LEU A 13 -4.43 -1.14 14.34
C LEU A 13 -3.46 -2.32 14.45
N ASP A 14 -3.35 -3.14 13.40
CA ASP A 14 -2.41 -4.26 13.41
C ASP A 14 -0.94 -3.80 13.41
N ARG A 15 -0.62 -2.73 12.71
CA ARG A 15 0.70 -2.07 12.77
C ARG A 15 1.01 -1.52 14.16
N LEU A 16 0.03 -0.89 14.83
CA LEU A 16 0.21 -0.44 16.21
C LEU A 16 0.45 -1.59 17.18
N ARG A 17 -0.23 -2.73 17.01
CA ARG A 17 0.04 -3.95 17.78
C ARG A 17 1.50 -4.38 17.68
N GLU A 18 2.04 -4.38 16.46
CA GLU A 18 3.44 -4.73 16.21
C GLU A 18 4.41 -3.69 16.80
N MET A 19 4.14 -2.42 16.58
CA MET A 19 5.02 -1.33 17.04
C MET A 19 4.99 -1.12 18.54
N LEU A 20 3.83 -1.21 19.17
CA LEU A 20 3.60 -0.77 20.53
C LEU A 20 3.44 -1.90 21.55
N GLY A 21 3.23 -3.14 21.11
CA GLY A 21 3.13 -4.27 22.04
C GLY A 21 4.37 -4.41 22.91
N GLY A 22 4.18 -4.43 24.23
CA GLY A 22 5.22 -4.49 25.24
C GLY A 22 6.02 -3.19 25.43
N THR A 23 5.51 -2.03 24.97
CA THR A 23 6.15 -0.72 25.17
C THR A 23 5.53 0.10 26.30
N GLY A 24 4.39 -0.32 26.83
CA GLY A 24 3.61 0.42 27.81
C GLY A 24 2.81 1.62 27.24
N ILE A 25 2.85 1.85 25.90
CA ILE A 25 2.06 2.89 25.25
C ILE A 25 0.69 2.34 24.89
N THR A 26 -0.34 2.84 25.56
CA THR A 26 -1.72 2.37 25.38
C THR A 26 -2.34 2.93 24.11
N PHE A 27 -3.10 2.10 23.40
CA PHE A 27 -3.84 2.47 22.22
C PHE A 27 -5.19 1.74 22.14
N GLY A 28 -6.09 2.24 21.32
CA GLY A 28 -7.38 1.58 21.09
C GLY A 28 -8.03 2.08 19.82
N GLN A 29 -8.97 1.30 19.33
CA GLN A 29 -9.79 1.69 18.17
C GLN A 29 -11.24 1.83 18.63
N TRP A 30 -11.86 2.98 18.31
CA TRP A 30 -13.29 3.19 18.51
C TRP A 30 -13.98 3.46 17.20
N VAL A 31 -14.65 2.45 16.69
CA VAL A 31 -15.48 2.47 15.49
C VAL A 31 -16.81 1.81 15.80
N GLY A 32 -17.79 1.86 14.88
CA GLY A 32 -19.12 1.30 15.12
C GLY A 32 -19.18 -0.19 15.49
N SER A 33 -18.15 -0.97 15.14
CA SER A 33 -18.02 -2.40 15.48
C SER A 33 -17.24 -2.68 16.77
N THR A 34 -16.74 -1.63 17.48
CA THR A 34 -16.02 -1.82 18.74
C THR A 34 -16.95 -2.39 19.81
N PRO A 35 -16.59 -3.49 20.48
CA PRO A 35 -17.43 -4.09 21.51
C PRO A 35 -17.64 -3.12 22.69
N GLN A 36 -18.84 -3.15 23.30
CA GLN A 36 -19.10 -2.34 24.49
C GLN A 36 -18.23 -2.76 25.68
N SER A 37 -17.99 -4.07 25.82
CA SER A 37 -17.14 -4.66 26.87
C SER A 37 -16.48 -5.95 26.39
N GLY A 38 -15.37 -6.34 27.02
CA GLY A 38 -14.61 -7.53 26.63
C GLY A 38 -13.75 -7.29 25.39
N HIS A 39 -13.64 -8.30 24.55
CA HIS A 39 -12.89 -8.22 23.29
C HIS A 39 -13.62 -8.98 22.17
N SER A 40 -13.30 -8.70 20.94
CA SER A 40 -13.84 -9.42 19.79
C SER A 40 -13.46 -10.90 19.86
N PRO A 41 -14.40 -11.84 19.56
CA PRO A 41 -14.10 -13.28 19.52
C PRO A 41 -13.07 -13.64 18.42
N TYR A 42 -12.80 -12.73 17.51
CA TYR A 42 -11.84 -12.90 16.41
C TYR A 42 -10.43 -12.40 16.75
N VAL A 43 -10.20 -11.91 17.98
CA VAL A 43 -8.91 -11.37 18.44
C VAL A 43 -8.49 -12.15 19.69
N ASP A 44 -7.30 -12.72 19.65
CA ASP A 44 -6.71 -13.40 20.83
C ASP A 44 -5.94 -12.38 21.67
N ARG A 45 -5.97 -12.53 23.00
CA ARG A 45 -5.18 -11.66 23.89
C ARG A 45 -3.85 -12.31 24.26
N PHE A 46 -2.80 -11.49 24.28
CA PHE A 46 -1.51 -11.89 24.83
C PHE A 46 -1.49 -11.68 26.34
N GLU A 47 -1.17 -12.73 27.09
CA GLU A 47 -1.18 -12.68 28.56
C GLU A 47 0.18 -12.32 29.18
N GLY A 48 1.23 -12.29 28.35
CA GLY A 48 2.58 -11.94 28.80
C GLY A 48 2.80 -10.41 28.89
N THR A 49 3.91 -10.02 29.51
CA THR A 49 4.30 -8.60 29.69
C THR A 49 5.55 -8.21 28.91
N SER A 50 6.30 -9.18 28.39
CA SER A 50 7.55 -8.95 27.68
C SER A 50 7.30 -8.68 26.20
N ARG A 51 7.89 -7.58 25.68
CA ARG A 51 7.88 -7.28 24.23
C ARG A 51 8.50 -8.41 23.41
N ALA A 52 9.62 -8.97 23.86
CA ALA A 52 10.29 -10.06 23.14
C ALA A 52 9.39 -11.30 23.03
N ALA A 53 8.69 -11.67 24.11
CA ALA A 53 7.75 -12.78 24.10
C ALA A 53 6.54 -12.50 23.21
N TYR A 54 6.01 -11.27 23.22
CA TYR A 54 4.91 -10.85 22.35
C TYR A 54 5.27 -10.98 20.87
N LEU A 55 6.42 -10.44 20.48
CA LEU A 55 6.88 -10.50 19.08
C LEU A 55 7.18 -11.93 18.62
N ALA A 56 7.77 -12.75 19.51
CA ALA A 56 8.03 -14.16 19.22
C ALA A 56 6.72 -14.95 19.02
N GLU A 57 5.70 -14.70 19.85
CA GLU A 57 4.40 -15.36 19.71
C GLU A 57 3.68 -14.90 18.42
N ARG A 58 3.71 -13.60 18.09
CA ARG A 58 3.18 -13.11 16.80
C ARG A 58 3.84 -13.80 15.61
N GLN A 59 5.16 -13.90 15.61
CA GLN A 59 5.91 -14.54 14.53
C GLN A 59 5.55 -16.03 14.42
N SER A 60 5.53 -16.76 15.53
CA SER A 60 5.15 -18.19 15.57
C SER A 60 3.73 -18.42 15.03
N ARG A 61 2.78 -17.57 15.42
CA ARG A 61 1.38 -17.64 14.90
C ARG A 61 1.31 -17.37 13.41
N ARG A 62 2.08 -16.40 12.90
CA ARG A 62 2.14 -16.09 11.47
C ARG A 62 2.69 -17.26 10.67
N GLU A 63 3.80 -17.85 11.10
CA GLU A 63 4.40 -19.02 10.46
C GLU A 63 3.45 -20.23 10.48
N LYS A 64 2.75 -20.44 11.58
CA LYS A 64 1.74 -21.49 11.70
C LYS A 64 0.56 -21.26 10.76
N ALA A 65 0.04 -20.04 10.68
CA ALA A 65 -1.09 -19.69 9.81
C ALA A 65 -0.72 -19.92 8.33
N ILE A 66 0.50 -19.53 7.91
CA ILE A 66 1.00 -19.77 6.55
C ILE A 66 1.13 -21.28 6.26
N ARG A 67 1.70 -22.04 7.19
CA ARG A 67 1.90 -23.49 7.01
C ARG A 67 0.60 -24.28 6.95
N GLU A 68 -0.42 -23.83 7.70
CA GLU A 68 -1.72 -24.51 7.81
C GLU A 68 -2.77 -23.93 6.85
N ASP A 69 -2.37 -22.95 5.99
CA ASP A 69 -3.27 -22.23 5.08
C ASP A 69 -4.55 -21.72 5.79
N ARG A 70 -4.35 -21.11 6.96
CA ARG A 70 -5.44 -20.59 7.77
C ARG A 70 -5.35 -19.09 7.93
N PRO A 71 -6.49 -18.37 8.05
CA PRO A 71 -6.48 -16.96 8.33
C PRO A 71 -5.77 -16.66 9.66
N LEU A 72 -4.86 -15.68 9.65
CA LEU A 72 -4.16 -15.23 10.83
C LEU A 72 -5.12 -14.49 11.76
N ARG A 73 -5.30 -14.99 12.99
CA ARG A 73 -6.02 -14.27 14.03
C ARG A 73 -5.12 -13.22 14.68
N PRO A 74 -5.55 -11.95 14.75
CA PRO A 74 -4.79 -10.92 15.40
C PRO A 74 -4.51 -11.25 16.88
N LEU A 75 -3.31 -10.90 17.34
CA LEU A 75 -2.91 -11.02 18.75
C LEU A 75 -2.85 -9.62 19.38
N SER A 76 -3.75 -9.35 20.32
CA SER A 76 -3.84 -8.07 21.04
C SER A 76 -2.87 -8.05 22.22
N PRO A 77 -1.96 -7.06 22.30
CA PRO A 77 -1.08 -6.88 23.47
C PRO A 77 -1.84 -6.23 24.64
N PRO A 78 -1.27 -6.24 25.86
CA PRO A 78 -1.87 -5.62 27.06
C PRO A 78 -2.11 -4.09 26.90
N GLU A 79 -1.37 -3.44 26.03
CA GLU A 79 -1.50 -2.02 25.73
C GLU A 79 -2.77 -1.68 24.94
N GLU A 80 -3.34 -2.64 24.22
CA GLU A 80 -4.56 -2.42 23.44
C GLU A 80 -5.80 -2.39 24.32
N CYS A 81 -6.60 -1.31 24.17
CA CYS A 81 -7.95 -1.22 24.70
C CYS A 81 -8.91 -1.81 23.66
N CYS A 82 -9.47 -2.99 23.94
CA CYS A 82 -10.27 -3.74 22.97
C CYS A 82 -11.77 -3.45 23.03
N SER A 83 -12.24 -2.61 23.95
CA SER A 83 -13.66 -2.28 24.10
C SER A 83 -13.87 -0.81 24.46
N GLU A 84 -15.11 -0.33 24.22
CA GLU A 84 -15.51 1.02 24.64
C GLU A 84 -15.29 1.25 26.13
N LYS A 85 -15.60 0.24 26.95
CA LYS A 85 -15.38 0.30 28.41
C LYS A 85 -13.90 0.49 28.75
N GLU A 86 -13.02 -0.33 28.19
CA GLU A 86 -11.57 -0.21 28.42
C GLU A 86 -11.01 1.13 27.93
N ILE A 87 -11.51 1.66 26.81
CA ILE A 87 -11.09 2.98 26.30
C ILE A 87 -11.51 4.09 27.25
N ARG A 88 -12.74 4.06 27.79
CA ARG A 88 -13.18 5.05 28.80
C ARG A 88 -12.39 4.99 30.08
N GLU A 89 -12.12 3.79 30.57
CA GLU A 89 -11.42 3.57 31.85
C GLU A 89 -9.93 3.89 31.77
N ARG A 90 -9.26 3.51 30.67
CA ARG A 90 -7.80 3.63 30.54
C ARG A 90 -7.36 4.89 29.81
N ASN A 91 -8.27 5.57 29.10
CA ASN A 91 -8.02 6.75 28.28
C ASN A 91 -6.71 6.61 27.46
N PRO A 92 -6.66 5.77 26.42
CA PRO A 92 -5.44 5.40 25.74
C PRO A 92 -4.71 6.59 25.12
N ARG A 93 -3.38 6.53 25.07
CA ARG A 93 -2.56 7.59 24.46
C ARG A 93 -2.77 7.77 22.98
N ILE A 94 -3.19 6.71 22.29
CA ILE A 94 -3.49 6.75 20.85
C ILE A 94 -4.90 6.17 20.66
N LEU A 95 -5.79 6.98 20.11
CA LEU A 95 -7.14 6.57 19.74
C LEU A 95 -7.30 6.62 18.21
N LEU A 96 -7.65 5.48 17.61
CA LEU A 96 -8.02 5.36 16.20
C LEU A 96 -9.52 5.43 16.09
N THR A 97 -10.03 6.23 15.15
CA THR A 97 -11.47 6.36 14.93
C THR A 97 -11.76 6.87 13.51
N ASN A 98 -13.00 6.99 13.14
CA ASN A 98 -13.44 7.75 11.96
C ASN A 98 -14.17 9.04 12.37
N TYR A 99 -14.35 9.97 11.43
CA TYR A 99 -14.93 11.28 11.75
C TYR A 99 -16.38 11.19 12.27
N ARG A 100 -17.19 10.25 11.74
CA ARG A 100 -18.58 10.06 12.19
C ARG A 100 -18.63 9.56 13.63
N GLN A 101 -17.80 8.58 13.94
CA GLN A 101 -17.70 8.08 15.32
C GLN A 101 -17.16 9.15 16.27
N LEU A 102 -16.16 9.91 15.82
CA LEU A 102 -15.61 11.03 16.60
C LEU A 102 -16.67 12.11 16.89
N GLU A 103 -17.55 12.41 15.94
CA GLU A 103 -18.66 13.31 16.15
C GLU A 103 -19.63 12.80 17.24
N ILE A 104 -19.98 11.50 17.18
CA ILE A 104 -20.81 10.86 18.21
C ILE A 104 -20.14 10.96 19.58
N LEU A 105 -18.85 10.66 19.68
CA LEU A 105 -18.08 10.74 20.94
C LEU A 105 -18.04 12.14 21.54
N THR A 106 -18.07 13.19 20.72
CA THR A 106 -18.08 14.58 21.19
C THR A 106 -19.45 15.07 21.64
N THR A 107 -20.52 14.33 21.37
CA THR A 107 -21.90 14.71 21.71
C THR A 107 -22.51 13.84 22.82
N ARG A 108 -21.97 12.64 23.04
CA ARG A 108 -22.46 11.73 24.10
C ARG A 108 -21.82 12.07 25.44
N ILE A 109 -22.65 12.37 26.43
CA ILE A 109 -22.21 12.75 27.79
C ILE A 109 -21.16 11.80 28.38
N PRO A 110 -21.31 10.46 28.34
CA PRO A 110 -20.31 9.56 28.93
C PRO A 110 -18.96 9.54 28.21
N ASP A 111 -18.89 10.03 26.97
CA ASP A 111 -17.71 9.96 26.12
C ASP A 111 -16.94 11.29 26.04
N VAL A 112 -17.62 12.41 26.30
CA VAL A 112 -16.99 13.75 26.30
C VAL A 112 -15.79 13.84 27.23
N GLY A 113 -15.84 13.11 28.35
CA GLY A 113 -14.74 13.02 29.33
C GLY A 113 -13.41 12.55 28.73
N LEU A 114 -13.44 11.74 27.65
CA LEU A 114 -12.24 11.30 26.94
C LEU A 114 -11.41 12.47 26.40
N PHE A 115 -12.05 13.57 26.04
CA PHE A 115 -11.40 14.74 25.44
C PHE A 115 -11.15 15.84 26.48
N ALA A 116 -12.05 16.02 27.45
CA ALA A 116 -11.96 17.07 28.45
C ALA A 116 -10.82 16.87 29.46
N THR A 117 -10.45 15.63 29.73
CA THR A 117 -9.40 15.29 30.71
C THR A 117 -8.07 14.88 30.05
N ALA A 118 -8.08 14.64 28.76
CA ALA A 118 -6.88 14.19 28.07
C ALA A 118 -5.93 15.35 27.73
N PRO A 119 -4.60 15.18 27.89
CA PRO A 119 -3.62 16.13 27.38
C PRO A 119 -3.49 15.99 25.87
N LEU A 120 -4.53 16.33 25.14
CA LEU A 120 -4.59 16.20 23.69
C LEU A 120 -3.50 17.05 23.04
N ARG A 121 -2.61 16.41 22.28
CA ARG A 121 -1.47 17.04 21.61
C ARG A 121 -1.49 16.95 20.11
N TYR A 122 -2.09 15.91 19.56
CA TYR A 122 -2.07 15.64 18.12
C TYR A 122 -3.47 15.34 17.60
N PHE A 123 -3.81 15.97 16.49
CA PHE A 123 -4.87 15.54 15.59
C PHE A 123 -4.24 15.04 14.29
N VAL A 124 -4.50 13.81 13.92
CA VAL A 124 -4.01 13.25 12.67
C VAL A 124 -5.20 12.80 11.83
N PHE A 125 -5.32 13.36 10.64
CA PHE A 125 -6.36 13.02 9.67
C PHE A 125 -5.69 12.37 8.46
N ASP A 126 -6.00 11.11 8.26
CA ASP A 126 -5.50 10.37 7.12
C ASP A 126 -6.38 10.64 5.89
N GLU A 127 -5.76 10.62 4.71
CA GLU A 127 -6.41 10.92 3.43
C GLU A 127 -7.23 12.24 3.48
N ALA A 128 -6.61 13.30 3.98
CA ALA A 128 -7.28 14.60 4.25
C ALA A 128 -7.96 15.20 3.01
N HIS A 129 -7.52 14.85 1.80
CA HIS A 129 -8.13 15.24 0.54
C HIS A 129 -9.55 14.69 0.35
N THR A 130 -9.91 13.61 1.06
CA THR A 130 -11.28 13.05 0.98
C THR A 130 -12.33 13.90 1.71
N TYR A 131 -11.88 14.82 2.57
CA TYR A 131 -12.76 15.73 3.32
C TYR A 131 -13.00 17.01 2.53
N GLU A 132 -13.79 16.93 1.46
CA GLU A 132 -14.14 18.06 0.61
C GLU A 132 -15.61 18.48 0.77
N GLY A 133 -15.95 19.67 0.27
CA GLY A 133 -17.32 20.18 0.24
C GLY A 133 -17.97 20.25 1.63
N ALA A 134 -19.19 19.75 1.75
CA ALA A 134 -19.97 19.75 3.00
C ALA A 134 -19.31 18.94 4.11
N VAL A 135 -18.81 17.75 3.77
CA VAL A 135 -18.11 16.86 4.73
C VAL A 135 -16.85 17.53 5.28
N GLY A 136 -16.09 18.21 4.43
CA GLY A 136 -14.91 18.97 4.86
C GLY A 136 -15.26 20.09 5.84
N ALA A 137 -16.37 20.80 5.62
CA ALA A 137 -16.86 21.82 6.53
C ALA A 137 -17.31 21.25 7.88
N GLU A 138 -18.02 20.13 7.88
CA GLU A 138 -18.44 19.40 9.08
C GLU A 138 -17.24 18.97 9.92
N VAL A 139 -16.24 18.33 9.28
CA VAL A 139 -15.02 17.89 9.96
C VAL A 139 -14.21 19.07 10.49
N ALA A 140 -14.12 20.18 9.74
CA ALA A 140 -13.49 21.40 10.22
C ALA A 140 -14.18 21.97 11.47
N CYS A 141 -15.53 21.92 11.55
CA CYS A 141 -16.28 22.29 12.75
C CYS A 141 -16.04 21.29 13.89
N LEU A 142 -15.98 20.00 13.61
CA LEU A 142 -15.67 18.96 14.58
C LEU A 142 -14.27 19.16 15.21
N ILE A 143 -13.26 19.50 14.43
CA ILE A 143 -11.91 19.82 14.92
C ILE A 143 -11.95 21.00 15.91
N ARG A 144 -12.71 22.06 15.61
CA ARG A 144 -12.88 23.22 16.49
C ARG A 144 -13.60 22.86 17.79
N ARG A 145 -14.63 22.01 17.69
CA ARG A 145 -15.36 21.48 18.86
C ARG A 145 -14.45 20.65 19.76
N LEU A 146 -13.68 19.73 19.20
CA LEU A 146 -12.70 18.92 19.93
C LEU A 146 -11.66 19.79 20.65
N ARG A 147 -11.19 20.85 20.00
CA ARG A 147 -10.24 21.80 20.58
C ARG A 147 -10.85 22.50 21.80
N LEU A 148 -12.10 22.94 21.68
CA LEU A 148 -12.83 23.55 22.79
C LEU A 148 -13.07 22.59 23.95
N LEU A 149 -13.49 21.34 23.65
CA LEU A 149 -13.67 20.30 24.67
C LEU A 149 -12.38 19.97 25.42
N ALA A 150 -11.25 19.97 24.71
CA ALA A 150 -9.94 19.75 25.30
C ALA A 150 -9.37 20.98 26.05
N GLY A 151 -10.10 22.11 26.07
CA GLY A 151 -9.64 23.36 26.67
C GLY A 151 -8.41 23.96 26.00
N LYS A 152 -8.24 23.72 24.70
CA LYS A 152 -7.05 24.10 23.92
C LYS A 152 -7.32 25.27 22.97
N GLN A 153 -6.33 26.15 22.83
CA GLN A 153 -6.32 27.22 21.84
C GLN A 153 -5.75 26.75 20.49
N SER A 154 -5.93 27.60 19.46
CA SER A 154 -5.29 27.38 18.17
C SER A 154 -3.76 27.41 18.34
N GLY A 155 -3.05 26.41 17.79
CA GLY A 155 -1.60 26.28 17.94
C GLY A 155 -1.12 25.40 19.11
N GLU A 156 -1.97 25.10 20.09
CA GLU A 156 -1.60 24.19 21.20
C GLU A 156 -1.72 22.70 20.83
N ILE A 157 -2.39 22.39 19.73
CA ILE A 157 -2.53 21.04 19.19
C ILE A 157 -1.87 21.01 17.83
N ILE A 158 -0.98 20.05 17.64
CA ILE A 158 -0.35 19.80 16.35
C ILE A 158 -1.33 19.02 15.47
N CYS A 159 -1.72 19.63 14.35
CA CYS A 159 -2.60 19.01 13.37
C CYS A 159 -1.78 18.46 12.22
N VAL A 160 -2.01 17.20 11.85
CA VAL A 160 -1.33 16.51 10.74
C VAL A 160 -2.40 16.03 9.78
N GLY A 161 -2.26 16.36 8.51
CA GLY A 161 -3.06 15.78 7.41
C GLY A 161 -2.15 15.01 6.47
N THR A 162 -2.46 13.76 6.17
CA THR A 162 -1.81 13.03 5.08
C THR A 162 -2.67 13.11 3.82
N SER A 163 -2.05 13.10 2.66
CA SER A 163 -2.77 13.12 1.38
C SER A 163 -1.89 12.56 0.27
N ALA A 164 -2.47 11.75 -0.61
CA ALA A 164 -1.80 11.24 -1.78
C ALA A 164 -1.77 12.24 -2.96
N THR A 165 -2.59 13.30 -2.92
CA THR A 165 -2.87 14.15 -4.09
C THR A 165 -2.52 15.63 -3.92
N LEU A 166 -1.85 16.01 -2.84
CA LEU A 166 -1.51 17.43 -2.59
C LEU A 166 -0.57 18.05 -3.64
N THR A 167 0.05 17.22 -4.50
CA THR A 167 1.02 17.65 -5.53
C THR A 167 0.73 17.05 -6.90
N ALA A 168 -0.49 16.59 -7.16
CA ALA A 168 -0.81 15.81 -8.38
C ALA A 168 -1.25 16.64 -9.59
N SER A 169 -1.11 17.97 -9.60
CA SER A 169 -1.43 18.77 -10.77
C SER A 169 -0.18 19.10 -11.59
N ASP A 170 -0.29 18.96 -12.92
CA ASP A 170 0.74 19.40 -13.90
C ASP A 170 0.84 20.94 -14.03
N ARG A 171 0.36 21.69 -13.03
CA ARG A 171 0.37 23.15 -12.97
C ARG A 171 1.50 23.62 -12.04
N ASP A 172 2.04 24.78 -12.31
CA ASP A 172 3.16 25.39 -11.60
C ASP A 172 3.18 25.10 -10.10
N ASP A 173 4.26 24.51 -9.60
CA ASP A 173 4.48 24.03 -8.22
C ASP A 173 4.08 25.06 -7.12
N THR A 174 4.12 26.36 -7.41
CA THR A 174 3.79 27.44 -6.49
C THR A 174 2.29 27.59 -6.21
N ASP A 175 1.43 27.29 -7.18
CA ASP A 175 -0.03 27.38 -7.01
C ASP A 175 -0.56 26.23 -6.17
N ASP A 176 0.01 25.05 -6.34
CA ASP A 176 -0.37 23.83 -5.62
C ASP A 176 0.04 23.89 -4.13
N GLU A 177 1.25 24.38 -3.84
CA GLU A 177 1.69 24.59 -2.47
C GLU A 177 0.79 25.61 -1.72
N THR A 178 0.44 26.67 -2.39
CA THR A 178 -0.45 27.71 -1.84
C THR A 178 -1.86 27.17 -1.60
N ALA A 179 -2.38 26.35 -2.52
CA ALA A 179 -3.70 25.72 -2.38
C ALA A 179 -3.73 24.74 -1.21
N ALA A 180 -2.69 23.90 -1.06
CA ALA A 180 -2.53 22.95 0.04
C ALA A 180 -2.44 23.65 1.40
N LYS A 181 -1.65 24.71 1.51
CA LYS A 181 -1.57 25.54 2.74
C LYS A 181 -2.91 26.19 3.08
N ARG A 182 -3.62 26.69 2.09
CA ARG A 182 -4.96 27.28 2.26
C ARG A 182 -5.99 26.25 2.72
N PHE A 183 -5.97 25.05 2.13
CA PHE A 183 -6.82 23.94 2.57
C PHE A 183 -6.53 23.59 4.03
N ALA A 184 -5.28 23.31 4.38
CA ALA A 184 -4.89 22.94 5.74
C ALA A 184 -5.23 24.01 6.77
N SER A 185 -5.01 25.31 6.44
CA SER A 185 -5.37 26.44 7.27
C SER A 185 -6.87 26.47 7.57
N ARG A 186 -7.71 26.32 6.56
CA ARG A 186 -9.18 26.31 6.71
C ARG A 186 -9.67 25.07 7.44
N PHE A 187 -9.15 23.90 7.05
CA PHE A 187 -9.55 22.61 7.60
C PHE A 187 -9.21 22.52 9.09
N PHE A 188 -7.98 22.78 9.46
CA PHE A 188 -7.53 22.72 10.85
C PHE A 188 -7.82 23.99 11.66
N GLY A 189 -8.18 25.10 11.04
CA GLY A 189 -8.41 26.37 11.73
C GLY A 189 -7.12 26.92 12.37
N VAL A 190 -6.06 26.97 11.60
CA VAL A 190 -4.75 27.52 11.96
C VAL A 190 -4.33 28.59 10.96
N ASP A 191 -3.39 29.48 11.33
CA ASP A 191 -2.85 30.44 10.38
C ASP A 191 -2.06 29.72 9.27
N ALA A 192 -2.23 30.15 8.02
CA ALA A 192 -1.50 29.59 6.87
C ALA A 192 0.03 29.72 7.02
N ALA A 193 0.50 30.76 7.72
CA ALA A 193 1.92 30.95 8.03
C ALA A 193 2.49 29.83 8.93
N ASN A 194 1.63 29.18 9.72
CA ASN A 194 2.01 28.07 10.60
C ASN A 194 1.83 26.69 9.94
N VAL A 195 1.49 26.63 8.66
CA VAL A 195 1.35 25.38 7.91
C VAL A 195 2.66 25.04 7.24
N THR A 196 3.23 23.90 7.62
CA THR A 196 4.40 23.31 6.96
C THR A 196 3.95 22.16 6.07
N LEU A 197 4.32 22.18 4.81
CA LEU A 197 4.13 21.07 3.89
C LEU A 197 5.38 20.19 3.91
N VAL A 198 5.15 18.89 4.05
CA VAL A 198 6.21 17.89 3.96
C VAL A 198 5.91 17.05 2.72
N GLY A 199 6.58 17.37 1.64
CA GLY A 199 6.46 16.65 0.38
C GLY A 199 7.43 15.47 0.30
N GLU A 200 7.30 14.71 -0.78
CA GLU A 200 8.24 13.64 -1.08
C GLU A 200 9.60 14.21 -1.46
N SER A 201 10.65 13.74 -0.81
CA SER A 201 12.02 13.99 -1.25
C SER A 201 12.61 12.71 -1.82
N TYR A 202 12.87 12.72 -3.11
CA TYR A 202 13.50 11.59 -3.76
C TYR A 202 15.01 11.76 -3.79
N VAL A 203 15.74 10.73 -3.34
CA VAL A 203 17.16 10.63 -3.64
C VAL A 203 17.29 10.42 -5.13
N ARG A 204 17.64 11.49 -5.85
CA ARG A 204 17.86 11.40 -7.30
C ARG A 204 19.07 10.53 -7.56
N ARG A 205 18.84 9.38 -8.19
CA ARG A 205 19.93 8.53 -8.64
C ARG A 205 20.74 9.25 -9.70
N GLN A 206 22.06 9.22 -9.52
CA GLN A 206 22.96 9.74 -10.55
C GLN A 206 23.18 8.65 -11.60
N TRP A 207 22.76 8.94 -12.81
CA TRP A 207 23.00 8.07 -13.96
C TRP A 207 24.32 8.48 -14.64
N PRO A 208 25.14 7.52 -15.09
CA PRO A 208 26.33 7.82 -15.90
C PRO A 208 25.94 8.62 -17.15
N LYS A 209 26.83 9.52 -17.58
CA LYS A 209 26.60 10.31 -18.82
C LYS A 209 26.70 9.42 -20.05
N ASP A 210 27.71 8.54 -20.07
CA ASP A 210 27.96 7.61 -21.16
C ASP A 210 27.22 6.31 -20.87
N ARG A 211 26.14 6.10 -21.58
CA ARG A 211 25.30 4.88 -21.50
C ARG A 211 25.31 4.20 -22.86
N TYR A 212 25.35 2.87 -22.83
CA TYR A 212 25.23 2.12 -24.07
C TYR A 212 23.77 1.94 -24.49
N HIS A 213 23.54 1.94 -25.79
CA HIS A 213 22.23 1.77 -26.40
C HIS A 213 22.04 0.30 -26.76
N PRO A 214 21.19 -0.47 -26.05
CA PRO A 214 21.00 -1.89 -26.38
C PRO A 214 20.27 -2.03 -27.70
N ALA A 215 20.71 -2.99 -28.53
CA ALA A 215 19.99 -3.37 -29.74
C ALA A 215 18.59 -3.96 -29.37
N PRO A 216 17.61 -3.91 -30.30
CA PRO A 216 16.37 -4.62 -30.11
C PRO A 216 16.63 -6.10 -29.86
N PRO A 217 16.04 -6.72 -28.80
CA PRO A 217 16.29 -8.13 -28.52
C PRO A 217 15.63 -9.02 -29.60
N GLU A 218 16.32 -10.09 -29.95
CA GLU A 218 15.82 -11.10 -30.86
C GLU A 218 14.99 -12.18 -30.12
N GLY A 219 14.24 -12.98 -30.88
CA GLY A 219 13.48 -14.12 -30.36
C GLY A 219 12.17 -13.75 -29.65
N ASN A 220 11.63 -14.72 -28.91
CA ASN A 220 10.35 -14.59 -28.22
C ASN A 220 10.55 -13.90 -26.85
N GLY A 221 10.08 -12.66 -26.76
CA GLY A 221 10.21 -11.84 -25.55
C GLY A 221 9.42 -12.38 -24.36
N MET A 222 8.20 -12.90 -24.57
CA MET A 222 7.37 -13.44 -23.50
C MET A 222 7.95 -14.75 -22.92
N GLU A 223 8.51 -15.60 -23.76
CA GLU A 223 9.21 -16.79 -23.31
C GLU A 223 10.46 -16.44 -22.48
N ARG A 224 11.22 -15.45 -22.91
CA ARG A 224 12.36 -14.92 -22.15
C ARG A 224 11.93 -14.39 -20.78
N LEU A 225 10.84 -13.63 -20.72
CA LEU A 225 10.28 -13.11 -19.46
C LEU A 225 9.85 -14.27 -18.54
N ALA A 226 9.15 -15.26 -19.06
CA ALA A 226 8.73 -16.43 -18.28
C ALA A 226 9.91 -17.18 -17.68
N ARG A 227 10.95 -17.45 -18.48
CA ARG A 227 12.21 -18.06 -18.02
C ARG A 227 12.90 -17.23 -16.92
N LEU A 228 12.88 -15.88 -17.06
CA LEU A 228 13.45 -14.99 -16.04
C LEU A 228 12.69 -15.05 -14.72
N LEU A 229 11.36 -15.05 -14.76
CA LEU A 229 10.54 -15.14 -13.56
C LEU A 229 10.72 -16.49 -12.85
N GLU A 230 10.82 -17.57 -13.59
CA GLU A 230 11.12 -18.89 -13.06
C GLU A 230 12.53 -18.96 -12.42
N ALA A 231 13.54 -18.39 -13.10
CA ALA A 231 14.93 -18.38 -12.62
C ALA A 231 15.12 -17.52 -11.35
N LEU A 232 14.28 -16.54 -11.12
CA LEU A 232 14.26 -15.72 -9.90
C LEU A 232 13.41 -16.31 -8.77
N GLY A 233 12.76 -17.46 -8.99
CA GLY A 233 12.08 -18.26 -7.97
C GLY A 233 13.03 -18.91 -6.98
N GLU A 234 12.51 -19.63 -5.99
CA GLU A 234 13.33 -20.35 -5.01
C GLU A 234 13.40 -21.84 -5.35
N PRO A 235 14.61 -22.43 -5.53
CA PRO A 235 15.93 -21.79 -5.47
C PRO A 235 16.25 -20.95 -6.74
N GLU A 236 17.00 -19.85 -6.56
CA GLU A 236 17.39 -19.00 -7.68
C GLU A 236 18.35 -19.69 -8.64
N ASP A 237 18.09 -19.60 -9.95
CA ASP A 237 18.99 -20.03 -11.03
C ASP A 237 19.73 -18.83 -11.64
N ILE A 238 20.85 -18.47 -11.02
CA ILE A 238 21.65 -17.30 -11.40
C ILE A 238 22.26 -17.46 -12.80
N GLU A 239 22.57 -18.67 -13.22
CA GLU A 239 23.10 -18.97 -14.56
C GLU A 239 22.06 -18.60 -15.64
N THR A 240 20.83 -18.98 -15.46
CA THR A 240 19.74 -18.62 -16.36
C THR A 240 19.49 -17.12 -16.36
N VAL A 241 19.52 -16.43 -15.21
CA VAL A 241 19.40 -14.95 -15.15
C VAL A 241 20.54 -14.29 -15.94
N ARG A 242 21.77 -14.75 -15.79
CA ARG A 242 22.93 -14.24 -16.55
C ARG A 242 22.74 -14.46 -18.05
N ASP A 243 22.29 -15.63 -18.46
CA ASP A 243 22.13 -15.95 -19.89
C ASP A 243 21.03 -15.09 -20.51
N ILE A 244 19.91 -14.88 -19.83
CA ILE A 244 18.84 -13.98 -20.25
C ILE A 244 19.35 -12.52 -20.34
N PHE A 245 20.13 -12.07 -19.35
CA PHE A 245 20.72 -10.74 -19.40
C PHE A 245 21.66 -10.59 -20.61
N ARG A 246 22.46 -11.63 -20.94
CA ARG A 246 23.33 -11.65 -22.12
C ARG A 246 22.52 -11.65 -23.43
N GLU A 247 21.43 -12.41 -23.53
CA GLU A 247 20.51 -12.39 -24.67
C GLU A 247 19.91 -10.99 -24.90
N LEU A 248 19.59 -10.27 -23.81
CA LEU A 248 18.96 -8.96 -23.85
C LEU A 248 19.93 -7.82 -24.18
N THR A 249 21.17 -7.90 -23.70
CA THR A 249 22.11 -6.76 -23.70
C THR A 249 23.42 -7.01 -24.44
N GLY A 250 23.76 -8.25 -24.71
CA GLY A 250 25.09 -8.67 -25.18
C GLY A 250 26.17 -8.69 -24.07
N TRP A 251 25.84 -8.27 -22.85
CA TRP A 251 26.76 -8.18 -21.72
C TRP A 251 26.53 -9.34 -20.75
N THR A 252 27.52 -9.59 -19.88
CA THR A 252 27.45 -10.67 -18.90
C THR A 252 28.01 -10.24 -17.55
N PHE A 253 27.71 -10.99 -16.52
CA PHE A 253 28.25 -10.86 -15.15
C PHE A 253 28.61 -12.26 -14.62
N GLU A 254 29.43 -12.29 -13.56
CA GLU A 254 29.75 -13.56 -12.88
C GLU A 254 28.58 -14.00 -11.99
N PRO A 255 28.16 -15.28 -12.08
CA PRO A 255 27.05 -15.85 -11.33
C PRO A 255 27.46 -16.22 -9.90
N ASP A 256 28.01 -15.28 -9.16
CA ASP A 256 28.46 -15.43 -7.77
C ASP A 256 27.53 -14.69 -6.79
N SER A 257 27.86 -14.70 -5.51
CA SER A 257 27.08 -14.04 -4.45
C SER A 257 26.93 -12.52 -4.63
N SER A 258 27.74 -11.88 -5.48
CA SER A 258 27.70 -10.45 -5.78
C SER A 258 26.93 -10.12 -7.07
N TRP A 259 26.29 -11.09 -7.71
CA TRP A 259 25.63 -10.94 -9.00
C TRP A 259 24.62 -9.79 -9.07
N ARG A 260 23.84 -9.55 -8.00
CA ARG A 260 22.86 -8.46 -7.93
C ARG A 260 23.51 -7.08 -7.99
N THR A 261 24.69 -6.93 -7.36
CA THR A 261 25.48 -5.68 -7.40
C THR A 261 26.15 -5.51 -8.78
N SER A 262 26.63 -6.58 -9.36
CA SER A 262 27.23 -6.58 -10.71
C SER A 262 26.16 -6.23 -11.76
N LEU A 263 24.98 -6.84 -11.67
CA LEU A 263 23.81 -6.52 -12.51
C LEU A 263 23.39 -5.05 -12.35
N ASN A 264 23.36 -4.53 -11.12
CA ASN A 264 23.03 -3.12 -10.84
C ASN A 264 24.00 -2.18 -11.59
N ARG A 265 25.30 -2.41 -11.49
CA ARG A 265 26.32 -1.59 -12.15
C ARG A 265 26.18 -1.61 -13.67
N LEU A 266 25.90 -2.76 -14.27
CA LEU A 266 25.70 -2.91 -15.71
C LEU A 266 24.42 -2.21 -16.19
N LEU A 267 23.32 -2.38 -15.47
CA LEU A 267 22.04 -1.77 -15.80
C LEU A 267 22.05 -0.24 -15.60
N LEU A 268 22.84 0.29 -14.67
CA LEU A 268 23.04 1.74 -14.52
C LEU A 268 23.61 2.39 -15.80
N SER A 269 24.45 1.68 -16.55
CA SER A 269 25.03 2.15 -17.80
C SER A 269 24.17 1.83 -19.03
N ASN A 270 22.94 1.36 -18.85
CA ASN A 270 22.03 0.97 -19.91
C ASN A 270 21.00 2.08 -20.19
N GLU A 271 20.98 2.59 -21.44
CA GLU A 271 20.08 3.67 -21.84
C GLU A 271 18.60 3.24 -21.75
N TYR A 272 18.26 1.99 -22.08
CA TYR A 272 16.88 1.51 -21.98
C TYR A 272 16.35 1.60 -20.54
N VAL A 273 17.16 1.17 -19.57
CA VAL A 273 16.79 1.23 -18.13
C VAL A 273 16.68 2.68 -17.65
N HIS A 274 17.56 3.56 -18.12
CA HIS A 274 17.48 4.99 -17.84
C HIS A 274 16.17 5.62 -18.38
N GLN A 275 15.83 5.35 -19.64
CA GLN A 275 14.60 5.85 -20.25
C GLN A 275 13.36 5.26 -19.60
N CYS A 276 13.37 3.97 -19.29
CA CYS A 276 12.33 3.31 -18.52
C CYS A 276 12.09 4.02 -17.17
N ALA A 277 13.16 4.28 -16.42
CA ALA A 277 13.07 4.98 -15.13
C ALA A 277 12.54 6.43 -15.27
N ASN A 278 12.79 7.11 -16.38
CA ASN A 278 12.30 8.47 -16.63
C ASN A 278 10.82 8.47 -17.06
N ILE A 279 10.42 7.58 -17.96
CA ILE A 279 9.06 7.50 -18.51
C ILE A 279 8.08 7.03 -17.47
N LEU A 280 8.47 6.04 -16.63
CA LEU A 280 7.64 5.48 -15.57
C LEU A 280 7.65 6.28 -14.25
N ARG A 281 8.20 7.48 -14.24
CA ARG A 281 7.99 8.42 -13.11
C ARG A 281 6.51 8.78 -12.93
N LYS A 282 5.75 8.79 -14.02
CA LYS A 282 4.29 8.96 -14.00
C LYS A 282 3.64 7.63 -14.35
N PRO A 283 2.50 7.27 -13.72
CA PRO A 283 1.73 6.10 -14.12
C PRO A 283 1.35 6.18 -15.61
N ARG A 284 1.55 5.08 -16.33
CA ARG A 284 1.22 4.94 -17.74
C ARG A 284 0.65 3.56 -18.03
N GLU A 285 -0.10 3.46 -19.09
CA GLU A 285 -0.48 2.15 -19.64
C GLU A 285 0.78 1.40 -20.09
N LEU A 286 0.77 0.08 -19.90
CA LEU A 286 1.95 -0.76 -20.12
C LEU A 286 2.46 -0.68 -21.55
N ASP A 287 1.56 -0.77 -22.52
CA ASP A 287 1.90 -0.75 -23.96
C ASP A 287 2.42 0.63 -24.41
N GLU A 288 1.81 1.72 -23.88
CA GLU A 288 2.31 3.08 -24.09
C GLU A 288 3.72 3.26 -23.53
N ALA A 289 3.95 2.81 -22.28
CA ALA A 289 5.26 2.90 -21.64
C ALA A 289 6.32 2.11 -22.41
N ALA A 290 5.99 0.92 -22.88
CA ALA A 290 6.87 0.07 -23.67
C ALA A 290 7.26 0.72 -25.00
N TRP A 291 6.29 1.28 -25.71
CA TRP A 291 6.52 1.98 -26.96
C TRP A 291 7.38 3.24 -26.77
N LEU A 292 7.02 4.11 -25.79
CA LEU A 292 7.77 5.33 -25.49
C LEU A 292 9.22 5.04 -25.10
N THR A 293 9.45 4.01 -24.26
CA THR A 293 10.79 3.62 -23.83
C THR A 293 11.62 3.15 -25.01
N SER A 294 11.07 2.32 -25.86
CA SER A 294 11.76 1.83 -27.07
C SER A 294 12.12 2.97 -28.03
N GLN A 295 11.22 3.93 -28.23
CA GLN A 295 11.48 5.10 -29.09
C GLN A 295 12.53 6.07 -28.52
N ALA A 296 12.56 6.22 -27.18
CA ALA A 296 13.48 7.12 -26.50
C ALA A 296 14.92 6.63 -26.52
N VAL A 297 15.15 5.31 -26.62
CA VAL A 297 16.50 4.72 -26.66
C VAL A 297 17.20 5.03 -27.98
N GLU A 298 16.50 4.86 -29.07
CA GLU A 298 17.07 5.11 -30.40
C GLU A 298 15.97 5.55 -31.37
N HIS A 299 16.22 6.65 -32.10
CA HIS A 299 15.29 7.15 -33.08
C HIS A 299 15.07 6.12 -34.20
N GLY A 300 13.84 5.64 -34.36
CA GLY A 300 13.50 4.64 -35.37
C GLY A 300 13.61 3.19 -34.91
N ARG A 301 13.83 2.91 -33.64
CA ARG A 301 13.76 1.56 -33.09
C ARG A 301 12.36 0.98 -33.29
N LEU A 302 12.25 -0.10 -34.08
CA LEU A 302 10.96 -0.66 -34.53
C LEU A 302 10.46 -1.79 -33.61
N VAL A 303 10.60 -1.65 -32.29
CA VAL A 303 10.02 -2.63 -31.36
C VAL A 303 8.65 -2.11 -30.93
N GLN A 304 7.59 -2.85 -31.26
CA GLN A 304 6.20 -2.47 -31.00
C GLN A 304 5.39 -3.67 -30.48
N GLY A 305 4.23 -3.36 -29.90
CA GLY A 305 3.27 -4.35 -29.41
C GLY A 305 3.88 -5.27 -28.35
N GLU A 306 3.48 -6.53 -28.36
CA GLU A 306 3.87 -7.54 -27.39
C GLU A 306 5.39 -7.67 -27.18
N ARG A 307 6.19 -7.51 -28.26
CA ARG A 307 7.65 -7.55 -28.15
C ARG A 307 8.22 -6.40 -27.32
N ALA A 308 7.69 -5.18 -27.51
CA ALA A 308 8.11 -4.02 -26.71
C ALA A 308 7.69 -4.18 -25.25
N THR A 309 6.48 -4.68 -25.02
CA THR A 309 5.94 -4.94 -23.67
C THR A 309 6.75 -6.00 -22.95
N ALA A 310 7.08 -7.10 -23.60
CA ALA A 310 7.93 -8.14 -23.04
C ALA A 310 9.35 -7.64 -22.72
N GLU A 311 9.93 -6.82 -23.59
CA GLU A 311 11.23 -6.18 -23.35
C GLU A 311 11.18 -5.27 -22.12
N LEU A 312 10.18 -4.38 -22.03
CA LEU A 312 9.98 -3.49 -20.88
C LEU A 312 9.88 -4.29 -19.58
N LEU A 313 9.01 -5.30 -19.55
CA LEU A 313 8.81 -6.13 -18.37
C LEU A 313 10.10 -6.87 -17.97
N THR A 314 10.86 -7.38 -18.94
CA THR A 314 12.14 -8.05 -18.66
C THR A 314 13.14 -7.10 -18.01
N TYR A 315 13.26 -5.87 -18.50
CA TYR A 315 14.14 -4.87 -17.88
C TYR A 315 13.63 -4.40 -16.51
N LEU A 316 12.32 -4.31 -16.30
CA LEU A 316 11.75 -3.98 -14.99
C LEU A 316 12.04 -5.07 -13.95
N VAL A 317 11.92 -6.34 -14.33
CA VAL A 317 12.22 -7.48 -13.45
C VAL A 317 13.72 -7.54 -13.14
N LEU A 318 14.59 -7.40 -14.14
CA LEU A 318 16.05 -7.33 -13.92
C LEU A 318 16.43 -6.13 -13.05
N GLY A 319 15.82 -4.98 -13.29
CA GLY A 319 16.05 -3.77 -12.48
C GLY A 319 15.58 -3.89 -11.04
N ALA A 320 14.53 -4.67 -10.78
CA ALA A 320 14.09 -5.00 -9.43
C ALA A 320 15.03 -6.00 -8.73
N ALA A 321 15.57 -6.98 -9.49
CA ALA A 321 16.53 -7.94 -8.98
C ALA A 321 17.92 -7.31 -8.72
N ALA A 322 18.32 -6.33 -9.52
CA ALA A 322 19.59 -5.61 -9.38
C ALA A 322 19.62 -4.75 -8.10
N GLN A 323 20.62 -4.91 -7.24
CA GLN A 323 20.67 -4.22 -5.94
C GLN A 323 22.03 -3.56 -5.70
N SER A 324 22.00 -2.44 -4.95
CA SER A 324 23.16 -1.84 -4.32
C SER A 324 22.79 -1.41 -2.91
N ASP A 325 23.61 -1.76 -1.93
CA ASP A 325 23.35 -1.50 -0.49
C ASP A 325 21.96 -1.95 -0.02
N GLY A 326 21.50 -3.11 -0.50
CA GLY A 326 20.19 -3.68 -0.21
C GLY A 326 19.01 -2.94 -0.87
N GLN A 327 19.27 -1.99 -1.78
CA GLN A 327 18.24 -1.24 -2.48
C GLN A 327 18.17 -1.65 -3.95
N PRO A 328 16.98 -1.97 -4.49
CA PRO A 328 16.83 -2.33 -5.90
C PRO A 328 17.08 -1.12 -6.81
N LEU A 329 17.56 -1.40 -8.03
CA LEU A 329 17.76 -0.37 -9.05
C LEU A 329 16.46 0.26 -9.49
N LEU A 330 15.46 -0.54 -9.78
CA LEU A 330 14.09 -0.11 -10.10
C LEU A 330 13.12 -0.67 -9.07
N ARG A 331 12.06 0.10 -8.78
CA ARG A 331 10.94 -0.32 -7.91
C ARG A 331 9.64 -0.21 -8.68
N PRO A 332 9.39 -1.12 -9.64
CA PRO A 332 8.16 -1.08 -10.40
C PRO A 332 6.96 -1.29 -9.48
N LYS A 333 5.91 -0.47 -9.69
CA LYS A 333 4.60 -0.65 -9.08
C LYS A 333 3.60 -0.84 -10.20
N VAL A 334 2.86 -1.93 -10.14
CA VAL A 334 1.78 -2.21 -11.10
C VAL A 334 0.45 -1.93 -10.41
N HIS A 335 -0.36 -1.07 -11.03
CA HIS A 335 -1.70 -0.77 -10.57
C HIS A 335 -2.71 -1.46 -11.49
N PHE A 336 -3.49 -2.37 -10.93
CA PHE A 336 -4.61 -3.00 -11.62
C PHE A 336 -5.90 -2.28 -11.24
N PHE A 337 -6.58 -1.68 -12.22
CA PHE A 337 -7.89 -1.08 -12.02
C PHE A 337 -8.95 -2.09 -12.44
N ILE A 338 -9.60 -2.70 -11.47
CA ILE A 338 -10.75 -3.58 -11.72
C ILE A 338 -12.00 -2.71 -11.65
N ARG A 339 -12.60 -2.41 -12.80
CA ARG A 339 -13.88 -1.70 -12.88
C ARG A 339 -15.01 -2.70 -12.81
N GLY A 340 -15.73 -2.69 -11.69
CA GLY A 340 -16.93 -3.48 -11.48
C GLY A 340 -16.62 -4.96 -11.22
N LEU A 341 -17.08 -5.44 -10.09
CA LEU A 341 -17.09 -6.86 -9.75
C LEU A 341 -18.39 -7.53 -10.24
N ASP A 342 -19.21 -6.79 -11.01
CA ASP A 342 -20.55 -7.22 -11.44
C ASP A 342 -20.55 -8.45 -12.36
N ALA A 343 -19.37 -8.84 -12.87
CA ALA A 343 -19.20 -10.01 -13.71
C ALA A 343 -18.37 -11.14 -13.07
N MET A 344 -17.94 -10.97 -11.84
CA MET A 344 -17.20 -12.04 -11.14
C MET A 344 -18.12 -13.22 -10.85
N VAL A 345 -17.58 -14.41 -11.09
CA VAL A 345 -18.30 -15.67 -10.82
C VAL A 345 -17.41 -16.64 -10.06
N VAL A 346 -18.04 -17.53 -9.30
CA VAL A 346 -17.39 -18.65 -8.62
C VAL A 346 -17.86 -19.94 -9.25
N ALA A 347 -16.93 -20.79 -9.63
CA ALA A 347 -17.19 -22.19 -9.91
C ALA A 347 -16.85 -23.01 -8.64
N LEU A 348 -17.75 -23.91 -8.26
CA LEU A 348 -17.50 -24.87 -7.19
C LEU A 348 -16.94 -26.14 -7.80
N ASN A 349 -15.72 -26.51 -7.44
CA ASN A 349 -15.04 -27.72 -7.91
C ASN A 349 -15.06 -28.77 -6.79
N GLY A 350 -15.48 -29.99 -7.12
CA GLY A 350 -15.52 -31.13 -6.20
C GLY A 350 -16.84 -31.90 -6.23
N ASP A 351 -16.80 -33.16 -5.85
CA ASP A 351 -17.93 -34.03 -5.69
C ASP A 351 -18.19 -34.24 -4.18
N GLY A 352 -19.39 -33.89 -3.70
CA GLY A 352 -19.80 -34.10 -2.32
C GLY A 352 -19.41 -32.99 -1.34
N ASP A 353 -18.97 -33.38 -0.13
CA ASP A 353 -18.73 -32.45 1.00
C ASP A 353 -17.42 -31.58 0.87
N GLU A 354 -16.53 -31.87 -0.09
CA GLU A 354 -15.33 -31.12 -0.33
C GLU A 354 -15.42 -30.34 -1.64
N THR A 355 -16.06 -29.17 -1.58
CA THR A 355 -16.09 -28.24 -2.71
C THR A 355 -15.05 -27.13 -2.51
N THR A 356 -14.15 -26.97 -3.48
CA THR A 356 -13.21 -25.83 -3.51
C THR A 356 -13.76 -24.74 -4.42
N PRO A 357 -13.91 -23.49 -3.93
CA PRO A 357 -14.32 -22.37 -4.77
C PRO A 357 -13.17 -21.90 -5.65
N GLU A 358 -13.44 -21.75 -6.94
CA GLU A 358 -12.53 -21.14 -7.90
C GLU A 358 -13.14 -19.84 -8.41
N LEU A 359 -12.41 -18.72 -8.24
CA LEU A 359 -12.89 -17.38 -8.52
C LEU A 359 -12.43 -16.92 -9.91
N PHE A 360 -13.36 -16.42 -10.71
CA PHE A 360 -13.10 -15.84 -12.03
C PHE A 360 -13.55 -14.38 -12.09
N LEU A 361 -12.78 -13.56 -12.78
CA LEU A 361 -13.11 -12.14 -12.94
C LEU A 361 -14.24 -11.89 -13.96
N SER A 362 -14.52 -12.87 -14.80
CA SER A 362 -15.66 -12.84 -15.71
C SER A 362 -16.21 -14.23 -15.99
N ILE A 363 -17.49 -14.29 -16.39
CA ILE A 363 -18.11 -15.55 -16.84
C ILE A 363 -17.47 -16.10 -18.11
N LYS A 364 -16.85 -15.22 -18.92
CA LYS A 364 -16.11 -15.62 -20.12
C LYS A 364 -14.85 -16.41 -19.76
N ASP A 365 -14.05 -15.91 -18.81
CA ASP A 365 -12.84 -16.58 -18.34
C ASP A 365 -13.20 -17.93 -17.70
N ALA A 366 -14.28 -17.97 -16.92
CA ALA A 366 -14.78 -19.19 -16.32
C ALA A 366 -15.17 -20.24 -17.38
N LYS A 367 -15.82 -19.82 -18.46
CA LYS A 367 -16.21 -20.70 -19.56
C LYS A 367 -15.03 -21.17 -20.42
N GLU A 368 -14.01 -20.35 -20.58
CA GLU A 368 -12.79 -20.74 -21.29
C GLU A 368 -12.04 -21.86 -20.56
N GLN A 369 -12.03 -21.83 -19.23
CA GLN A 369 -11.36 -22.86 -18.41
C GLN A 369 -12.24 -24.08 -18.16
N HIS A 370 -13.57 -23.90 -18.12
CA HIS A 370 -14.54 -24.97 -17.86
C HIS A 370 -15.57 -25.04 -19.02
N ALA A 371 -15.09 -25.26 -20.22
CA ALA A 371 -15.91 -25.28 -21.44
C ALA A 371 -17.02 -26.36 -21.47
N ASP A 372 -16.88 -27.40 -20.64
CA ASP A 372 -17.83 -28.49 -20.46
C ASP A 372 -19.00 -28.15 -19.51
N ARG A 373 -18.90 -27.03 -18.79
CA ARG A 373 -19.91 -26.63 -17.80
C ARG A 373 -20.98 -25.70 -18.40
N ARG A 374 -22.20 -25.85 -17.88
CA ARG A 374 -23.31 -24.97 -18.20
C ARG A 374 -23.14 -23.62 -17.51
N GLU A 375 -23.77 -22.57 -18.07
CA GLU A 375 -23.66 -21.20 -17.55
C GLU A 375 -24.21 -21.04 -16.13
N ASP A 376 -25.24 -21.81 -15.79
CA ASP A 376 -25.86 -21.86 -14.47
C ASP A 376 -24.98 -22.55 -13.40
N ALA A 377 -23.88 -23.17 -13.77
CA ALA A 377 -22.88 -23.71 -12.85
C ALA A 377 -21.93 -22.64 -12.27
N PHE A 378 -21.98 -21.40 -12.80
CA PHE A 378 -21.16 -20.29 -12.32
C PHE A 378 -22.00 -19.34 -11.47
N LEU A 379 -21.70 -19.28 -10.17
CA LEU A 379 -22.43 -18.45 -9.22
C LEU A 379 -21.91 -17.02 -9.23
N PRO A 380 -22.77 -16.00 -9.37
CA PRO A 380 -22.33 -14.62 -9.31
C PRO A 380 -21.79 -14.26 -7.92
N VAL A 381 -20.69 -13.51 -7.86
CA VAL A 381 -20.15 -12.97 -6.63
C VAL A 381 -20.85 -11.66 -6.29
N LEU A 382 -21.49 -11.64 -5.12
CA LEU A 382 -22.06 -10.43 -4.56
C LEU A 382 -21.05 -9.80 -3.60
N THR A 383 -20.69 -8.57 -3.87
CA THR A 383 -19.77 -7.80 -2.99
C THR A 383 -20.59 -6.82 -2.15
N CYS A 384 -20.26 -6.77 -0.86
CA CYS A 384 -20.81 -5.74 0.01
C CYS A 384 -20.05 -4.43 -0.26
N THR A 385 -20.76 -3.41 -0.72
CA THR A 385 -20.20 -2.05 -0.94
C THR A 385 -20.12 -1.23 0.34
N THR A 386 -20.58 -1.78 1.46
CA THR A 386 -20.71 -1.07 2.74
C THR A 386 -19.63 -1.48 3.77
N CYS A 387 -18.93 -2.56 3.52
CA CYS A 387 -17.79 -2.99 4.35
C CYS A 387 -16.53 -2.32 3.77
#